data_510b3d5cf3e47a155d61e6e3b427e057
#
_entry.id   510b3d5cf3e47a155d61e6e3b427e057
#
_cell.length_a   1.000
_cell.length_b   1.000
_cell.length_c   1.000
_cell.angle_alpha   90.00
_cell.angle_beta   90.00
_cell.angle_gamma   90.00
#
_symmetry.space_group_name_H-M   'P 1'
#
loop_
_entity.id
_entity.type
_entity.pdbx_description
1 polymer ?
#
loop_
_entity_poly.entity_id
_entity_poly.type
_entity_poly.pdbx_seq_one_letter_code
_entity_poly.pdbx_strand_id
1 'polypeptide(L)'
;MGKVKIKRKSTLIDMTAMSDVTVLLLTFFMLTSTFLQKEPTVVNTPSSVSEIKVPVSNLMTVLVSAQDPTKTDVNTEGKVFISFAGDVDSVWSSTNLRVAVLKEAEKLFEEHRGKKLNLTPMQYAEFSKMNMFGVPFENLPALLDMESTKRDKFQGDMTNPQVGIPIDDNKDPGKNLNDFQIWLQAVQNVAQDFRSQKREAMAEKGASEEEIQNMESLYKSLIRTGEGIAVKADQNTKFEVVHRVFDNLQTMSLNKFSLMTALKSEDEPKVTTNEGE
;
A
#
# COMPACT_ATOMS: atom_id res chain seq x y z
N MET A 1 4.09 74.22 35.06
CA MET A 1 3.75 73.21 34.09
C MET A 1 3.53 71.91 34.81
N GLY A 2 2.27 71.47 34.99
CA GLY A 2 1.90 70.22 35.70
C GLY A 2 2.13 69.02 34.82
N LYS A 3 2.91 68.07 35.27
CA LYS A 3 3.08 66.72 34.61
C LYS A 3 1.83 65.90 34.84
N VAL A 4 1.04 65.69 33.77
CA VAL A 4 -0.11 64.76 33.77
C VAL A 4 0.45 63.30 33.82
N LYS A 5 0.24 62.62 34.96
CA LYS A 5 0.54 61.16 35.11
C LYS A 5 -0.58 60.36 34.43
N ILE A 6 -0.34 59.83 33.24
CA ILE A 6 -1.24 58.93 32.57
C ILE A 6 -1.16 57.58 33.30
N LYS A 7 -2.23 57.18 34.01
CA LYS A 7 -2.38 55.83 34.56
C LYS A 7 -2.54 54.82 33.41
N ARG A 8 -1.51 54.01 33.16
CA ARG A 8 -1.64 52.87 32.26
C ARG A 8 -2.58 51.85 32.88
N LYS A 9 -3.76 51.60 32.28
CA LYS A 9 -4.61 50.47 32.62
C LYS A 9 -3.86 49.21 32.25
N SER A 10 -3.56 48.38 33.25
CA SER A 10 -3.14 46.99 33.01
C SER A 10 -4.32 46.27 32.37
N THR A 11 -4.19 45.85 31.13
CA THR A 11 -5.10 44.91 30.51
C THR A 11 -4.84 43.57 31.14
N LEU A 12 -5.65 43.14 32.10
CA LEU A 12 -5.72 41.77 32.60
C LEU A 12 -6.26 40.94 31.44
N ILE A 13 -5.36 40.23 30.77
CA ILE A 13 -5.74 39.22 29.78
C ILE A 13 -6.35 38.07 30.55
N ASP A 14 -7.60 37.72 30.26
CA ASP A 14 -8.26 36.57 30.86
C ASP A 14 -7.61 35.30 30.32
N MET A 15 -6.79 34.68 31.19
CA MET A 15 -6.05 33.48 30.84
C MET A 15 -6.96 32.27 30.63
N THR A 16 -8.17 32.26 31.21
CA THR A 16 -9.15 31.18 31.00
C THR A 16 -9.68 31.18 29.59
N ALA A 17 -10.01 32.32 29.02
CA ALA A 17 -10.45 32.43 27.63
C ALA A 17 -9.33 32.03 26.65
N MET A 18 -8.09 32.42 26.93
CA MET A 18 -6.94 32.05 26.12
C MET A 18 -6.67 30.54 26.19
N SER A 19 -6.81 29.91 27.37
CA SER A 19 -6.65 28.46 27.52
C SER A 19 -7.72 27.68 26.79
N ASP A 20 -8.98 28.15 26.80
CA ASP A 20 -10.09 27.50 26.10
C ASP A 20 -9.87 27.51 24.58
N VAL A 21 -9.50 28.66 24.02
CA VAL A 21 -9.20 28.78 22.58
C VAL A 21 -8.02 27.88 22.19
N THR A 22 -6.98 27.78 23.00
CA THR A 22 -5.83 26.92 22.69
C THR A 22 -6.20 25.45 22.77
N VAL A 23 -7.02 25.01 23.73
CA VAL A 23 -7.50 23.63 23.83
C VAL A 23 -8.44 23.30 22.66
N LEU A 24 -9.35 24.20 22.28
CA LEU A 24 -10.21 24.02 21.12
C LEU A 24 -9.43 23.90 19.83
N LEU A 25 -8.42 24.74 19.61
CA LEU A 25 -7.53 24.64 18.46
C LEU A 25 -6.74 23.33 18.46
N LEU A 26 -6.20 22.92 19.62
CA LEU A 26 -5.47 21.67 19.74
C LEU A 26 -6.37 20.48 19.40
N THR A 27 -7.56 20.41 19.97
CA THR A 27 -8.54 19.34 19.69
C THR A 27 -8.99 19.36 18.23
N PHE A 28 -9.21 20.55 17.65
CA PHE A 28 -9.54 20.69 16.24
C PHE A 28 -8.43 20.15 15.34
N PHE A 29 -7.17 20.54 15.54
CA PHE A 29 -6.05 20.00 14.77
C PHE A 29 -5.84 18.51 14.99
N MET A 30 -6.09 17.99 16.20
CA MET A 30 -6.00 16.57 16.49
C MET A 30 -7.08 15.76 15.76
N LEU A 31 -8.30 16.30 15.66
CA LEU A 31 -9.42 15.66 14.95
C LEU A 31 -9.34 15.81 13.43
N THR A 32 -8.77 16.91 12.94
CA THR A 32 -8.62 17.16 11.50
C THR A 32 -7.30 16.63 10.94
N SER A 33 -6.37 16.19 11.80
CA SER A 33 -5.12 15.58 11.37
C SER A 33 -5.41 14.26 10.65
N THR A 34 -5.14 14.25 9.35
CA THR A 34 -5.16 13.01 8.57
C THR A 34 -3.90 12.22 8.88
N PHE A 35 -4.07 11.01 9.42
CA PHE A 35 -2.96 10.09 9.59
C PHE A 35 -2.52 9.59 8.20
N LEU A 36 -1.46 10.19 7.66
CA LEU A 36 -0.82 9.67 6.46
C LEU A 36 -0.26 8.29 6.75
N GLN A 37 -0.60 7.32 5.93
CA GLN A 37 -0.04 5.98 6.03
C GLN A 37 1.46 6.05 5.76
N LYS A 38 2.25 5.55 6.71
CA LYS A 38 3.70 5.55 6.60
C LYS A 38 4.14 4.50 5.58
N GLU A 39 4.77 4.96 4.51
CA GLU A 39 5.43 4.09 3.54
C GLU A 39 6.85 3.75 4.03
N PRO A 40 7.39 2.56 3.73
CA PRO A 40 8.75 2.17 4.11
C PRO A 40 9.81 3.11 3.56
N THR A 41 9.60 3.63 2.36
CA THR A 41 10.48 4.58 1.69
C THR A 41 9.67 5.64 0.95
N VAL A 42 10.26 6.82 0.79
CA VAL A 42 9.68 7.88 -0.04
C VAL A 42 9.93 7.54 -1.51
N VAL A 43 8.88 7.52 -2.31
CA VAL A 43 8.93 7.22 -3.74
C VAL A 43 8.51 8.44 -4.53
N ASN A 44 9.40 8.95 -5.36
CA ASN A 44 9.13 10.05 -6.29
C ASN A 44 8.59 9.46 -7.60
N THR A 45 7.28 9.48 -7.77
CA THR A 45 6.65 8.98 -8.99
C THR A 45 6.90 9.88 -10.18
N PRO A 46 7.07 9.33 -11.40
CA PRO A 46 7.21 10.13 -12.60
C PRO A 46 5.97 10.99 -12.86
N SER A 47 6.14 12.17 -13.43
CA SER A 47 5.04 13.06 -13.75
C SER A 47 4.26 12.58 -14.98
N SER A 48 2.92 12.71 -14.95
CA SER A 48 2.02 12.37 -16.05
C SER A 48 0.89 13.39 -16.17
N VAL A 49 0.31 13.47 -17.36
CA VAL A 49 -0.89 14.27 -17.65
C VAL A 49 -2.19 13.47 -17.46
N SER A 50 -2.12 12.23 -17.04
CA SER A 50 -3.29 11.37 -16.83
C SER A 50 -3.98 11.71 -15.51
N GLU A 51 -5.30 11.97 -15.57
CA GLU A 51 -6.15 12.26 -14.40
C GLU A 51 -7.00 11.06 -13.96
N ILE A 52 -6.65 9.84 -14.38
CA ILE A 52 -7.39 8.63 -14.00
C ILE A 52 -7.21 8.41 -12.51
N LYS A 53 -8.33 8.48 -11.77
CA LYS A 53 -8.32 8.24 -10.32
C LYS A 53 -8.20 6.75 -10.03
N VAL A 54 -7.23 6.39 -9.21
CA VAL A 54 -7.09 5.04 -8.66
C VAL A 54 -8.14 4.82 -7.57
N PRO A 55 -8.80 3.65 -7.49
CA PRO A 55 -9.73 3.34 -6.39
C PRO A 55 -9.05 3.51 -5.03
N VAL A 56 -9.80 4.04 -4.05
CA VAL A 56 -9.29 4.23 -2.67
C VAL A 56 -9.47 2.96 -1.82
N SER A 57 -10.44 2.13 -2.17
CA SER A 57 -10.77 0.88 -1.48
C SER A 57 -10.61 -0.33 -2.40
N ASN A 58 -10.49 -1.50 -1.82
CA ASN A 58 -10.26 -2.77 -2.55
C ASN A 58 -9.03 -2.70 -3.46
N LEU A 59 -7.97 -2.10 -2.94
CA LEU A 59 -6.75 -1.79 -3.67
C LEU A 59 -5.57 -2.59 -3.11
N MET A 60 -4.84 -3.23 -4.01
CA MET A 60 -3.48 -3.72 -3.76
C MET A 60 -2.51 -2.72 -4.37
N THR A 61 -1.63 -2.15 -3.56
CA THR A 61 -0.57 -1.28 -4.07
C THR A 61 0.76 -2.02 -4.05
N VAL A 62 1.42 -2.04 -5.19
CA VAL A 62 2.79 -2.52 -5.35
C VAL A 62 3.69 -1.30 -5.45
N LEU A 63 4.59 -1.15 -4.49
CA LEU A 63 5.55 -0.06 -4.46
C LEU A 63 6.92 -0.58 -4.86
N VAL A 64 7.56 0.09 -5.80
CA VAL A 64 8.91 -0.21 -6.26
C VAL A 64 9.81 0.97 -5.92
N SER A 65 10.73 0.76 -4.97
CA SER A 65 11.64 1.82 -4.50
C SER A 65 12.71 2.14 -5.53
N ALA A 66 13.32 3.32 -5.39
CA ALA A 66 14.50 3.68 -6.15
C ALA A 66 15.67 2.72 -5.87
N GLN A 67 16.55 2.59 -6.85
CA GLN A 67 17.87 2.02 -6.64
C GLN A 67 18.71 2.94 -5.74
N ASP A 68 19.53 2.35 -4.86
CA ASP A 68 20.50 3.15 -4.11
C ASP A 68 21.54 3.76 -5.07
N PRO A 69 21.57 5.09 -5.25
CA PRO A 69 22.47 5.74 -6.20
C PRO A 69 23.94 5.64 -5.80
N THR A 70 24.21 5.24 -4.55
CA THR A 70 25.60 5.14 -4.04
C THR A 70 26.25 3.80 -4.32
N LYS A 71 25.47 2.81 -4.79
CA LYS A 71 25.96 1.44 -5.04
C LYS A 71 25.73 1.04 -6.48
N THR A 72 26.79 0.54 -7.10
CA THR A 72 26.80 0.02 -8.49
C THR A 72 26.54 -1.50 -8.57
N ASP A 73 26.50 -2.18 -7.41
CA ASP A 73 26.31 -3.63 -7.36
C ASP A 73 24.90 -4.07 -7.70
N VAL A 74 24.77 -5.26 -8.29
CA VAL A 74 23.52 -5.87 -8.76
C VAL A 74 22.49 -6.05 -7.65
N ASN A 75 22.92 -6.15 -6.39
CA ASN A 75 22.06 -6.32 -5.21
C ASN A 75 21.39 -5.02 -4.70
N THR A 76 21.64 -3.89 -5.34
CA THR A 76 21.02 -2.59 -5.01
C THR A 76 19.90 -2.20 -5.96
N GLU A 77 19.35 -3.17 -6.67
CA GLU A 77 18.14 -2.99 -7.47
C GLU A 77 16.97 -2.54 -6.56
N GLY A 78 16.02 -1.81 -7.13
CA GLY A 78 14.85 -1.34 -6.40
C GLY A 78 14.13 -2.46 -5.67
N LYS A 79 13.59 -2.16 -4.49
CA LYS A 79 12.90 -3.13 -3.63
C LYS A 79 11.39 -3.08 -3.85
N VAL A 80 10.75 -4.25 -3.82
CA VAL A 80 9.31 -4.37 -4.01
C VAL A 80 8.61 -4.54 -2.67
N PHE A 81 7.56 -3.73 -2.46
CA PHE A 81 6.70 -3.77 -1.28
C PHE A 81 5.25 -3.89 -1.71
N ILE A 82 4.42 -4.44 -0.84
CA ILE A 82 2.98 -4.61 -1.09
C ILE A 82 2.19 -4.00 0.06
N SER A 83 1.05 -3.39 -0.28
CA SER A 83 0.04 -2.99 0.68
C SER A 83 -1.35 -3.44 0.23
N PHE A 84 -2.24 -3.65 1.21
CA PHE A 84 -3.63 -4.01 0.97
C PHE A 84 -4.54 -3.00 1.66
N ALA A 85 -5.44 -2.39 0.90
CA ALA A 85 -6.50 -1.53 1.38
C ALA A 85 -7.85 -2.20 1.09
N GLY A 86 -8.56 -2.57 2.15
CA GLY A 86 -9.92 -3.10 2.05
C GLY A 86 -10.97 -1.98 2.01
N ASP A 87 -12.23 -2.38 1.98
CA ASP A 87 -13.37 -1.47 2.02
C ASP A 87 -13.72 -1.06 3.46
N VAL A 88 -14.63 -0.11 3.59
CA VAL A 88 -15.17 0.36 4.89
C VAL A 88 -16.10 -0.69 5.52
N ASP A 89 -16.59 -1.65 4.73
CA ASP A 89 -17.44 -2.74 5.20
C ASP A 89 -16.69 -3.66 6.19
N SER A 90 -17.34 -4.03 7.29
CA SER A 90 -16.75 -4.80 8.39
C SER A 90 -16.14 -6.15 7.97
N VAL A 91 -16.72 -6.79 6.95
CA VAL A 91 -16.22 -8.08 6.43
C VAL A 91 -14.97 -7.88 5.56
N TRP A 92 -14.92 -6.79 4.80
CA TRP A 92 -13.87 -6.47 3.85
C TRP A 92 -12.92 -5.38 4.34
N SER A 93 -12.90 -5.14 5.67
CA SER A 93 -11.99 -4.14 6.24
C SER A 93 -10.53 -4.47 5.93
N SER A 94 -9.69 -3.46 5.85
CA SER A 94 -8.25 -3.64 5.58
C SER A 94 -7.59 -4.64 6.54
N THR A 95 -8.01 -4.67 7.80
CA THR A 95 -7.52 -5.60 8.83
C THR A 95 -7.90 -7.04 8.50
N ASN A 96 -9.17 -7.29 8.17
CA ASN A 96 -9.66 -8.64 7.85
C ASN A 96 -9.06 -9.14 6.53
N LEU A 97 -8.98 -8.28 5.53
CA LEU A 97 -8.36 -8.59 4.24
C LEU A 97 -6.90 -9.02 4.42
N ARG A 98 -6.11 -8.26 5.18
CA ARG A 98 -4.69 -8.58 5.43
C ARG A 98 -4.53 -9.94 6.10
N VAL A 99 -5.33 -10.24 7.11
CA VAL A 99 -5.30 -11.54 7.79
C VAL A 99 -5.71 -12.67 6.86
N ALA A 100 -6.75 -12.49 6.05
CA ALA A 100 -7.21 -13.50 5.11
C ALA A 100 -6.14 -13.78 4.04
N VAL A 101 -5.56 -12.72 3.46
CA VAL A 101 -4.48 -12.84 2.46
C VAL A 101 -3.25 -13.52 3.06
N LEU A 102 -2.86 -13.18 4.31
CA LEU A 102 -1.71 -13.82 4.96
C LEU A 102 -1.94 -15.33 5.17
N LYS A 103 -3.14 -15.73 5.62
CA LYS A 103 -3.48 -17.15 5.81
C LYS A 103 -3.44 -17.93 4.50
N GLU A 104 -3.98 -17.35 3.44
CA GLU A 104 -3.95 -18.00 2.13
C GLU A 104 -2.53 -18.02 1.56
N ALA A 105 -1.74 -16.97 1.76
CA ALA A 105 -0.34 -16.93 1.35
C ALA A 105 0.52 -17.96 2.10
N GLU A 106 0.30 -18.16 3.42
CA GLU A 106 0.98 -19.19 4.21
C GLU A 106 0.68 -20.59 3.66
N LYS A 107 -0.58 -20.87 3.32
CA LYS A 107 -1.00 -22.14 2.73
C LYS A 107 -0.34 -22.37 1.37
N LEU A 108 -0.36 -21.36 0.49
CA LEU A 108 0.30 -21.45 -0.83
C LEU A 108 1.82 -21.59 -0.70
N PHE A 109 2.44 -20.91 0.26
CA PHE A 109 3.87 -21.05 0.52
C PHE A 109 4.23 -22.46 0.97
N GLU A 110 3.43 -23.07 1.86
CA GLU A 110 3.60 -24.48 2.25
C GLU A 110 3.45 -25.41 1.04
N GLU A 111 2.44 -25.19 0.21
CA GLU A 111 2.16 -26.01 -0.98
C GLU A 111 3.31 -25.96 -2.00
N HIS A 112 3.84 -24.76 -2.29
CA HIS A 112 4.88 -24.56 -3.31
C HIS A 112 6.31 -24.78 -2.81
N ARG A 113 6.59 -24.52 -1.54
CA ARG A 113 7.94 -24.59 -0.96
C ARG A 113 8.13 -25.79 -0.02
N GLY A 114 7.07 -26.47 0.39
CA GLY A 114 7.12 -27.56 1.37
C GLY A 114 7.55 -27.13 2.77
N LYS A 115 7.59 -25.84 3.06
CA LYS A 115 8.00 -25.26 4.34
C LYS A 115 6.81 -24.58 5.01
N LYS A 116 6.65 -24.78 6.33
CA LYS A 116 5.63 -24.12 7.14
C LYS A 116 6.20 -22.88 7.79
N LEU A 117 5.48 -21.76 7.73
CA LEU A 117 5.85 -20.55 8.46
C LEU A 117 5.46 -20.65 9.94
N ASN A 118 4.40 -21.42 10.29
CA ASN A 118 3.90 -21.62 11.66
C ASN A 118 3.66 -20.29 12.41
N LEU A 119 2.95 -19.37 11.77
CA LEU A 119 2.68 -18.05 12.34
C LEU A 119 1.77 -18.17 13.57
N THR A 120 2.10 -17.39 14.59
CA THR A 120 1.32 -17.29 15.83
C THR A 120 0.13 -16.34 15.67
N PRO A 121 -0.95 -16.49 16.49
CA PRO A 121 -2.07 -15.54 16.47
C PRO A 121 -1.64 -14.08 16.71
N MET A 122 -0.57 -13.88 17.48
CA MET A 122 0.00 -12.55 17.73
C MET A 122 0.63 -11.95 16.47
N GLN A 123 1.35 -12.77 15.69
CA GLN A 123 1.95 -12.35 14.42
C GLN A 123 0.88 -11.99 13.38
N TYR A 124 -0.23 -12.75 13.31
CA TYR A 124 -1.39 -12.35 12.49
C TYR A 124 -1.97 -11.01 12.90
N ALA A 125 -2.10 -10.76 14.22
CA ALA A 125 -2.58 -9.49 14.72
C ALA A 125 -1.61 -8.33 14.40
N GLU A 126 -0.31 -8.56 14.46
CA GLU A 126 0.68 -7.54 14.07
C GLU A 126 0.65 -7.28 12.55
N PHE A 127 0.56 -8.33 11.72
CA PHE A 127 0.44 -8.16 10.27
C PHE A 127 -0.80 -7.35 9.88
N SER A 128 -1.92 -7.57 10.56
CA SER A 128 -3.17 -6.86 10.29
C SER A 128 -3.07 -5.34 10.45
N LYS A 129 -2.14 -4.87 11.28
CA LYS A 129 -1.87 -3.44 11.53
C LYS A 129 -0.89 -2.84 10.54
N MET A 130 -0.14 -3.68 9.81
CA MET A 130 0.87 -3.20 8.86
C MET A 130 0.21 -2.64 7.61
N ASN A 131 0.56 -1.40 7.25
CA ASN A 131 0.04 -0.80 6.03
C ASN A 131 0.75 -1.32 4.79
N MET A 132 2.07 -1.48 4.85
CA MET A 132 2.92 -1.93 3.76
C MET A 132 4.04 -2.81 4.29
N PHE A 133 4.43 -3.81 3.55
CA PHE A 133 5.50 -4.71 3.90
C PHE A 133 6.27 -5.17 2.65
N GLY A 134 7.51 -5.57 2.84
CA GLY A 134 8.36 -6.12 1.78
C GLY A 134 9.51 -6.89 2.39
N VAL A 135 9.33 -8.21 2.53
CA VAL A 135 10.37 -9.16 2.95
C VAL A 135 10.09 -10.51 2.29
N PRO A 136 11.12 -11.36 2.12
CA PRO A 136 10.93 -12.76 1.75
C PRO A 136 10.05 -13.47 2.79
N PHE A 137 9.28 -14.50 2.37
CA PHE A 137 8.43 -15.26 3.29
C PHE A 137 9.20 -15.85 4.47
N GLU A 138 10.42 -16.30 4.26
CA GLU A 138 11.26 -16.90 5.32
C GLU A 138 11.58 -15.89 6.43
N ASN A 139 11.66 -14.60 6.11
CA ASN A 139 11.95 -13.51 7.06
C ASN A 139 10.69 -12.89 7.67
N LEU A 140 9.50 -13.24 7.18
CA LEU A 140 8.24 -12.66 7.63
C LEU A 140 7.97 -12.89 9.13
N PRO A 141 8.17 -14.11 9.72
CA PRO A 141 7.99 -14.30 11.15
C PRO A 141 8.91 -13.38 11.99
N ALA A 142 10.18 -13.27 11.61
CA ALA A 142 11.13 -12.42 12.31
C ALA A 142 10.77 -10.92 12.21
N LEU A 143 10.23 -10.48 11.06
CA LEU A 143 9.71 -9.11 10.90
C LEU A 143 8.52 -8.83 11.82
N LEU A 144 7.60 -9.80 11.95
CA LEU A 144 6.39 -9.66 12.76
C LEU A 144 6.67 -9.66 14.27
N ASP A 145 7.78 -10.30 14.70
CA ASP A 145 8.23 -10.28 16.09
C ASP A 145 8.92 -8.97 16.49
N MET A 146 9.28 -8.12 15.50
CA MET A 146 9.91 -6.84 15.78
C MET A 146 8.89 -5.83 16.30
N GLU A 147 9.33 -4.99 17.24
CA GLU A 147 8.61 -3.80 17.64
C GLU A 147 8.39 -2.85 16.44
N SER A 148 7.23 -2.20 16.36
CA SER A 148 6.81 -1.37 15.23
C SER A 148 7.90 -0.37 14.77
N THR A 149 8.56 0.33 15.73
CA THR A 149 9.61 1.31 15.40
C THR A 149 10.86 0.65 14.80
N LYS A 150 11.23 -0.54 15.28
CA LYS A 150 12.37 -1.30 14.74
C LYS A 150 12.05 -1.89 13.38
N ARG A 151 10.83 -2.37 13.21
CA ARG A 151 10.29 -2.88 11.95
C ARG A 151 10.31 -1.83 10.85
N ASP A 152 9.87 -0.60 11.17
CA ASP A 152 9.90 0.53 10.23
C ASP A 152 11.33 0.87 9.80
N LYS A 153 12.27 0.90 10.74
CA LYS A 153 13.69 1.14 10.43
C LYS A 153 14.29 0.03 9.58
N PHE A 154 13.96 -1.23 9.89
CA PHE A 154 14.41 -2.38 9.12
C PHE A 154 13.91 -2.33 7.69
N GLN A 155 12.61 -2.11 7.48
CA GLN A 155 12.03 -2.02 6.15
C GLN A 155 12.47 -0.77 5.37
N GLY A 156 12.84 0.31 6.06
CA GLY A 156 13.39 1.54 5.48
C GLY A 156 14.84 1.40 5.01
N ASP A 157 15.55 0.34 5.38
CA ASP A 157 16.93 0.11 4.94
C ASP A 157 16.97 -0.58 3.57
N MET A 158 16.97 0.22 2.52
CA MET A 158 17.02 -0.27 1.13
C MET A 158 18.33 -0.99 0.80
N THR A 159 19.37 -0.85 1.64
CA THR A 159 20.66 -1.53 1.43
C THR A 159 20.67 -2.97 1.96
N ASN A 160 19.70 -3.31 2.81
CA ASN A 160 19.61 -4.63 3.41
C ASN A 160 19.06 -5.64 2.38
N PRO A 161 19.77 -6.74 2.08
CA PRO A 161 19.31 -7.76 1.13
C PRO A 161 18.06 -8.52 1.60
N GLN A 162 17.75 -8.48 2.89
CA GLN A 162 16.56 -9.13 3.47
C GLN A 162 15.30 -8.26 3.33
N VAL A 163 15.41 -7.03 2.83
CA VAL A 163 14.30 -6.12 2.57
C VAL A 163 13.89 -6.23 1.11
N GLY A 164 12.60 -6.15 0.88
CA GLY A 164 11.97 -6.32 -0.43
C GLY A 164 11.45 -7.75 -0.64
N ILE A 165 10.32 -7.86 -1.34
CA ILE A 165 9.77 -9.14 -1.77
C ILE A 165 10.60 -9.64 -2.95
N PRO A 166 11.12 -10.88 -2.91
CA PRO A 166 11.83 -11.46 -4.03
C PRO A 166 10.94 -11.57 -5.28
N ILE A 167 11.46 -11.12 -6.39
CA ILE A 167 10.80 -11.18 -7.69
C ILE A 167 11.80 -11.70 -8.72
N ASP A 168 11.39 -12.62 -9.54
CA ASP A 168 12.16 -13.20 -10.64
C ASP A 168 11.36 -13.19 -11.95
N ASP A 169 11.96 -13.68 -13.01
CA ASP A 169 11.36 -13.75 -14.35
C ASP A 169 10.56 -15.06 -14.55
N ASN A 170 9.95 -15.61 -13.49
CA ASN A 170 9.17 -16.84 -13.57
C ASN A 170 7.93 -16.67 -14.45
N LYS A 171 7.93 -17.38 -15.60
CA LYS A 171 6.83 -17.38 -16.57
C LYS A 171 5.92 -18.63 -16.49
N ASP A 172 6.23 -19.58 -15.59
CA ASP A 172 5.44 -20.80 -15.40
C ASP A 172 4.83 -20.85 -13.99
N PRO A 173 3.64 -20.27 -13.79
CA PRO A 173 2.98 -20.24 -12.49
C PRO A 173 2.48 -21.64 -12.04
N GLY A 174 2.55 -22.66 -12.91
CA GLY A 174 2.02 -23.99 -12.62
C GLY A 174 2.89 -24.85 -11.70
N LYS A 175 4.16 -24.52 -11.51
CA LYS A 175 5.10 -25.40 -10.77
C LYS A 175 5.78 -24.79 -9.57
N ASN A 176 6.27 -23.54 -9.68
CA ASN A 176 7.01 -22.88 -8.61
C ASN A 176 6.72 -21.39 -8.63
N LEU A 177 5.72 -20.95 -7.88
CA LEU A 177 5.48 -19.52 -7.71
C LEU A 177 6.65 -18.87 -6.95
N ASN A 178 7.09 -17.69 -7.40
CA ASN A 178 7.98 -16.86 -6.60
C ASN A 178 7.18 -16.18 -5.46
N ASP A 179 7.88 -15.55 -4.52
CA ASP A 179 7.23 -14.94 -3.35
C ASP A 179 6.21 -13.87 -3.75
N PHE A 180 6.51 -13.08 -4.77
CA PHE A 180 5.58 -12.06 -5.27
C PHE A 180 4.33 -12.70 -5.90
N GLN A 181 4.49 -13.74 -6.71
CA GLN A 181 3.38 -14.49 -7.31
C GLN A 181 2.51 -15.19 -6.27
N ILE A 182 3.09 -15.71 -5.18
CA ILE A 182 2.33 -16.27 -4.06
C ILE A 182 1.40 -15.22 -3.45
N TRP A 183 1.89 -13.98 -3.22
CA TRP A 183 1.05 -12.90 -2.74
C TRP A 183 -0.07 -12.53 -3.72
N LEU A 184 0.22 -12.48 -5.02
CA LEU A 184 -0.79 -12.21 -6.06
C LEU A 184 -1.88 -13.31 -6.08
N GLN A 185 -1.46 -14.58 -6.04
CA GLN A 185 -2.39 -15.71 -6.01
C GLN A 185 -3.25 -15.70 -4.74
N ALA A 186 -2.65 -15.41 -3.59
CA ALA A 186 -3.37 -15.30 -2.33
C ALA A 186 -4.47 -14.22 -2.38
N VAL A 187 -4.15 -13.05 -2.95
CA VAL A 187 -5.14 -11.97 -3.12
C VAL A 187 -6.27 -12.40 -4.06
N GLN A 188 -5.96 -13.09 -5.17
CA GLN A 188 -6.98 -13.58 -6.09
C GLN A 188 -7.92 -14.60 -5.45
N ASN A 189 -7.37 -15.56 -4.68
CA ASN A 189 -8.14 -16.58 -3.98
C ASN A 189 -9.06 -15.94 -2.94
N VAL A 190 -8.51 -15.06 -2.09
CA VAL A 190 -9.27 -14.35 -1.08
C VAL A 190 -10.38 -13.49 -1.70
N ALA A 191 -10.10 -12.79 -2.80
CA ALA A 191 -11.11 -11.99 -3.50
C ALA A 191 -12.28 -12.87 -4.00
N GLN A 192 -11.97 -14.07 -4.47
CA GLN A 192 -13.00 -15.02 -4.90
C GLN A 192 -13.85 -15.50 -3.72
N ASP A 193 -13.22 -15.86 -2.60
CA ASP A 193 -13.93 -16.32 -1.40
C ASP A 193 -14.84 -15.24 -0.83
N PHE A 194 -14.36 -14.02 -0.70
CA PHE A 194 -15.16 -12.90 -0.21
C PHE A 194 -16.33 -12.58 -1.15
N ARG A 195 -16.14 -12.66 -2.46
CA ARG A 195 -17.22 -12.51 -3.42
C ARG A 195 -18.34 -13.54 -3.18
N SER A 196 -17.95 -14.80 -2.97
CA SER A 196 -18.90 -15.89 -2.69
C SER A 196 -19.67 -15.65 -1.39
N GLN A 197 -18.97 -15.30 -0.31
CA GLN A 197 -19.57 -14.98 0.98
C GLN A 197 -20.53 -13.78 0.89
N LYS A 198 -20.15 -12.73 0.17
CA LYS A 198 -21.01 -11.55 0.01
C LYS A 198 -22.24 -11.86 -0.83
N ARG A 199 -22.10 -12.71 -1.85
CA ARG A 199 -23.23 -13.21 -2.64
C ARG A 199 -24.25 -13.95 -1.78
N GLU A 200 -23.79 -14.88 -0.94
CA GLU A 200 -24.63 -15.63 -0.02
C GLU A 200 -25.34 -14.70 0.96
N ALA A 201 -24.61 -13.78 1.59
CA ALA A 201 -25.18 -12.81 2.53
C ALA A 201 -26.20 -11.85 1.88
N MET A 202 -26.02 -11.50 0.61
CA MET A 202 -26.99 -10.68 -0.14
C MET A 202 -28.24 -11.49 -0.49
N ALA A 203 -28.06 -12.75 -0.91
CA ALA A 203 -29.19 -13.63 -1.21
C ALA A 203 -30.05 -13.90 0.03
N GLU A 204 -29.43 -14.13 1.20
CA GLU A 204 -30.13 -14.29 2.48
C GLU A 204 -30.92 -13.04 2.88
N LYS A 205 -30.44 -11.85 2.54
CA LYS A 205 -31.13 -10.57 2.79
C LYS A 205 -32.21 -10.25 1.75
N GLY A 206 -32.44 -11.13 0.76
CA GLY A 206 -33.44 -10.94 -0.28
C GLY A 206 -33.05 -9.91 -1.34
N ALA A 207 -31.75 -9.68 -1.56
CA ALA A 207 -31.29 -8.81 -2.62
C ALA A 207 -31.72 -9.32 -4.00
N SER A 208 -31.99 -8.40 -4.92
CA SER A 208 -32.35 -8.75 -6.30
C SER A 208 -31.16 -9.37 -7.05
N GLU A 209 -31.45 -10.15 -8.06
CA GLU A 209 -30.42 -10.78 -8.90
C GLU A 209 -29.56 -9.74 -9.62
N GLU A 210 -30.12 -8.58 -9.94
CA GLU A 210 -29.42 -7.45 -10.54
C GLU A 210 -28.40 -6.81 -9.57
N GLU A 211 -28.75 -6.64 -8.29
CA GLU A 211 -27.85 -6.14 -7.27
C GLU A 211 -26.69 -7.10 -7.01
N ILE A 212 -26.98 -8.41 -6.98
CA ILE A 212 -25.96 -9.45 -6.85
C ILE A 212 -25.01 -9.43 -8.05
N GLN A 213 -25.52 -9.32 -9.25
CA GLN A 213 -24.73 -9.30 -10.49
C GLN A 213 -23.85 -8.05 -10.59
N ASN A 214 -24.36 -6.90 -10.16
CA ASN A 214 -23.58 -5.66 -10.08
C ASN A 214 -22.42 -5.78 -9.09
N MET A 215 -22.67 -6.35 -7.91
CA MET A 215 -21.63 -6.63 -6.92
C MET A 215 -20.58 -7.60 -7.46
N GLU A 216 -20.98 -8.71 -8.09
CA GLU A 216 -20.06 -9.68 -8.69
C GLU A 216 -19.20 -9.06 -9.79
N SER A 217 -19.77 -8.19 -10.61
CA SER A 217 -19.04 -7.45 -11.65
C SER A 217 -17.94 -6.57 -11.03
N LEU A 218 -18.26 -5.85 -9.94
CA LEU A 218 -17.30 -5.00 -9.23
C LEU A 218 -16.10 -5.81 -8.70
N TYR A 219 -16.34 -6.93 -8.03
CA TYR A 219 -15.27 -7.79 -7.52
C TYR A 219 -14.40 -8.39 -8.63
N LYS A 220 -15.03 -8.80 -9.72
CA LYS A 220 -14.34 -9.33 -10.89
C LYS A 220 -13.42 -8.28 -11.53
N SER A 221 -13.88 -7.03 -11.61
CA SER A 221 -13.09 -5.96 -12.21
C SER A 221 -11.97 -5.46 -11.28
N LEU A 222 -12.22 -5.37 -9.96
CA LEU A 222 -11.29 -4.71 -9.05
C LEU A 222 -10.03 -5.53 -8.75
N ILE A 223 -10.13 -6.82 -8.41
CA ILE A 223 -8.95 -7.61 -8.00
C ILE A 223 -8.63 -8.73 -8.98
N ARG A 224 -9.65 -9.41 -9.52
CA ARG A 224 -9.44 -10.59 -10.36
C ARG A 224 -8.84 -10.25 -11.75
N THR A 225 -9.15 -9.09 -12.30
CA THR A 225 -8.63 -8.63 -13.61
C THR A 225 -7.41 -7.73 -13.48
N GLY A 226 -7.08 -7.28 -12.26
CA GLY A 226 -5.99 -6.36 -11.96
C GLY A 226 -6.39 -4.87 -11.89
N GLU A 227 -7.65 -4.51 -12.13
CA GLU A 227 -8.12 -3.11 -12.02
C GLU A 227 -7.98 -2.55 -10.58
N GLY A 228 -8.00 -3.42 -9.57
CA GLY A 228 -7.71 -3.07 -8.18
C GLY A 228 -6.23 -3.11 -7.82
N ILE A 229 -5.32 -3.19 -8.77
CA ILE A 229 -3.88 -3.18 -8.54
C ILE A 229 -3.30 -1.86 -9.04
N ALA A 230 -2.59 -1.16 -8.16
CA ALA A 230 -1.84 0.02 -8.50
C ALA A 230 -0.34 -0.24 -8.32
N VAL A 231 0.46 0.12 -9.29
CA VAL A 231 1.92 0.07 -9.22
C VAL A 231 2.44 1.49 -9.04
N LYS A 232 3.19 1.73 -7.96
CA LYS A 232 3.85 2.98 -7.64
C LYS A 232 5.35 2.76 -7.75
N ALA A 233 5.99 3.25 -8.80
CA ALA A 233 7.42 3.11 -9.02
C ALA A 233 8.13 4.46 -8.89
N ASP A 234 9.34 4.44 -8.30
CA ASP A 234 10.21 5.60 -8.25
C ASP A 234 10.81 5.89 -9.63
N GLN A 235 10.88 7.16 -9.99
CA GLN A 235 11.47 7.60 -11.29
C GLN A 235 12.92 7.18 -11.46
N ASN A 236 13.66 6.95 -10.36
CA ASN A 236 15.07 6.54 -10.38
C ASN A 236 15.23 5.00 -10.30
N THR A 237 14.15 4.24 -10.32
CA THR A 237 14.20 2.78 -10.33
C THR A 237 14.67 2.29 -11.69
N LYS A 238 15.50 1.23 -11.72
CA LYS A 238 15.82 0.55 -12.97
C LYS A 238 14.55 0.01 -13.63
N PHE A 239 14.40 0.28 -14.90
CA PHE A 239 13.25 -0.19 -15.69
C PHE A 239 13.06 -1.72 -15.63
N GLU A 240 14.16 -2.47 -15.56
CA GLU A 240 14.14 -3.94 -15.45
C GLU A 240 13.34 -4.44 -14.25
N VAL A 241 13.44 -3.78 -13.07
CA VAL A 241 12.70 -4.17 -11.87
C VAL A 241 11.21 -3.92 -12.07
N VAL A 242 10.85 -2.77 -12.62
CA VAL A 242 9.46 -2.43 -12.93
C VAL A 242 8.88 -3.39 -13.98
N HIS A 243 9.69 -3.73 -14.99
CA HIS A 243 9.31 -4.68 -16.03
C HIS A 243 9.05 -6.09 -15.45
N ARG A 244 9.91 -6.58 -14.55
CA ARG A 244 9.66 -7.84 -13.82
C ARG A 244 8.35 -7.84 -13.04
N VAL A 245 7.99 -6.70 -12.40
CA VAL A 245 6.69 -6.57 -11.73
C VAL A 245 5.56 -6.72 -12.74
N PHE A 246 5.64 -6.06 -13.89
CA PHE A 246 4.62 -6.15 -14.95
C PHE A 246 4.52 -7.55 -15.54
N ASP A 247 5.65 -8.21 -15.82
CA ASP A 247 5.68 -9.57 -16.34
C ASP A 247 5.03 -10.56 -15.37
N ASN A 248 5.31 -10.42 -14.07
CA ASN A 248 4.67 -11.26 -13.04
C ASN A 248 3.16 -11.02 -12.95
N LEU A 249 2.70 -9.75 -13.01
CA LEU A 249 1.28 -9.43 -13.05
C LEU A 249 0.59 -10.05 -14.27
N GLN A 250 1.20 -9.94 -15.45
CA GLN A 250 0.68 -10.52 -16.70
C GLN A 250 0.66 -12.06 -16.64
N THR A 251 1.71 -12.67 -16.11
CA THR A 251 1.80 -14.14 -15.93
C THR A 251 0.66 -14.64 -15.02
N MET A 252 0.26 -13.86 -14.02
CA MET A 252 -0.88 -14.16 -13.14
C MET A 252 -2.23 -13.70 -13.71
N SER A 253 -2.29 -13.36 -15.01
CA SER A 253 -3.50 -12.89 -15.70
C SER A 253 -4.10 -11.58 -15.15
N LEU A 254 -3.29 -10.77 -14.48
CA LEU A 254 -3.66 -9.47 -13.93
C LEU A 254 -3.25 -8.34 -14.89
N ASN A 255 -3.97 -8.21 -16.01
CA ASN A 255 -3.55 -7.38 -17.15
C ASN A 255 -4.03 -5.92 -17.09
N LYS A 256 -4.91 -5.59 -16.14
CA LYS A 256 -5.55 -4.26 -16.03
C LYS A 256 -5.12 -3.51 -14.77
N PHE A 257 -3.82 -3.40 -14.52
CA PHE A 257 -3.29 -2.63 -13.41
C PHE A 257 -3.11 -1.15 -13.77
N SER A 258 -3.11 -0.29 -12.76
CA SER A 258 -2.89 1.15 -12.90
C SER A 258 -1.47 1.53 -12.49
N LEU A 259 -0.80 2.36 -13.29
CA LEU A 259 0.48 2.96 -12.89
C LEU A 259 0.19 4.31 -12.20
N MET A 260 0.63 4.45 -10.95
CA MET A 260 0.50 5.70 -10.20
C MET A 260 1.60 6.67 -10.62
N THR A 261 1.19 7.86 -11.06
CA THR A 261 2.09 8.94 -11.47
C THR A 261 1.72 10.23 -10.74
N ALA A 262 2.66 11.15 -10.62
CA ALA A 262 2.38 12.50 -10.12
C ALA A 262 1.77 13.33 -11.25
N LEU A 263 0.87 14.25 -10.92
CA LEU A 263 0.36 15.23 -11.89
C LEU A 263 1.50 16.18 -12.29
N LYS A 264 1.68 16.36 -13.59
CA LYS A 264 2.64 17.33 -14.09
C LYS A 264 2.16 18.73 -13.76
N SER A 265 2.97 19.54 -13.07
CA SER A 265 2.66 20.95 -12.85
C SER A 265 2.77 21.73 -14.17
N GLU A 266 1.90 22.72 -14.38
CA GLU A 266 1.89 23.53 -15.61
C GLU A 266 3.19 24.34 -15.82
N ASP A 267 4.02 24.46 -14.78
CA ASP A 267 5.28 25.23 -14.79
C ASP A 267 6.53 24.43 -15.23
N GLU A 268 6.42 23.14 -15.52
CA GLU A 268 7.57 22.38 -16.04
C GLU A 268 7.79 22.70 -17.52
N PRO A 269 9.03 23.10 -17.92
CA PRO A 269 9.34 23.41 -19.31
C PRO A 269 9.08 22.19 -20.20
N LYS A 270 8.28 22.37 -21.24
CA LYS A 270 8.06 21.37 -22.27
C LYS A 270 9.44 20.98 -22.86
N VAL A 271 9.87 19.75 -22.61
CA VAL A 271 11.01 19.20 -23.32
C VAL A 271 10.60 19.10 -24.80
N THR A 272 11.02 20.07 -25.59
CA THR A 272 10.94 20.00 -27.06
C THR A 272 11.89 18.92 -27.50
N THR A 273 11.38 17.74 -27.83
CA THR A 273 12.09 16.78 -28.68
C THR A 273 12.29 17.47 -30.03
N ASN A 274 13.49 18.02 -30.25
CA ASN A 274 13.93 18.34 -31.58
C ASN A 274 14.09 17.00 -32.32
N GLU A 275 13.08 16.63 -33.08
CA GLU A 275 13.27 15.80 -34.27
C GLU A 275 14.03 16.65 -35.28
N GLY A 276 15.33 16.49 -35.28
CA GLY A 276 16.25 17.09 -36.27
C GLY A 276 16.60 16.06 -37.31
N GLU A 277 16.21 16.37 -38.51
CA GLU A 277 16.70 15.98 -39.85
C GLU A 277 17.62 14.76 -39.95
#